data_e2b9c042ad73a1c257bd66a7a2935a44
#
_entry.id   e2b9c042ad73a1c257bd66a7a2935a44
#
_cell.length_a   1.000
_cell.length_b   1.000
_cell.length_c   1.000
_cell.angle_alpha   90.00
_cell.angle_beta   90.00
_cell.angle_gamma   90.00
#
_symmetry.space_group_name_H-M   'P 1'
#
loop_
_entity.id
_entity.type
_entity.pdbx_description
1 polymer ?
#
loop_
_entity_poly.entity_id
_entity_poly.type
_entity_poly.pdbx_seq_one_letter_code
_entity_poly.pdbx_strand_id
1 'polypeptide(L)'
;MANAEEFILPLPDGYYYNVGDGGNKLSGGQKQRLAIARALYKNPPILILDEATSALDTQSEMLVQEAIYKLMENRTSLVIAHRLSTIKKADKIIVIQAGTIAEQGTHDELMQANGVYRKLVEMQNFS
;
A
#
# COMPACT_ATOMS: atom_id res chain seq x y z
N MET A 1 -14.40 -6.81 -1.28
CA MET A 1 -12.96 -7.10 -1.28
C MET A 1 -12.09 -5.84 -1.45
N ALA A 2 -12.28 -5.00 -2.46
CA ALA A 2 -11.50 -3.77 -2.65
C ALA A 2 -12.15 -2.53 -2.01
N ASN A 3 -13.25 -2.68 -1.29
CA ASN A 3 -14.07 -1.59 -0.72
C ASN A 3 -14.44 -0.52 -1.77
N ALA A 4 -14.67 -0.94 -3.03
CA ALA A 4 -14.98 -0.04 -4.15
C ALA A 4 -16.49 0.08 -4.41
N GLU A 5 -17.26 -0.94 -4.12
CA GLU A 5 -18.69 -1.01 -4.43
C GLU A 5 -19.51 0.07 -3.73
N GLU A 6 -19.13 0.42 -2.50
CA GLU A 6 -19.82 1.43 -1.69
C GLU A 6 -19.85 2.82 -2.32
N PHE A 7 -18.83 3.18 -3.13
CA PHE A 7 -18.83 4.47 -3.84
C PHE A 7 -19.27 4.35 -5.31
N ILE A 8 -19.23 3.13 -5.89
CA ILE A 8 -19.66 2.89 -7.28
C ILE A 8 -21.18 2.88 -7.37
N LEU A 9 -21.87 2.16 -6.49
CA LEU A 9 -23.33 2.00 -6.56
C LEU A 9 -24.12 3.31 -6.47
N PRO A 10 -23.72 4.31 -5.65
CA PRO A 10 -24.40 5.60 -5.61
C PRO A 10 -24.16 6.50 -6.83
N LEU A 11 -23.22 6.16 -7.73
CA LEU A 11 -22.98 6.95 -8.93
C LEU A 11 -24.18 6.85 -9.90
N PRO A 12 -24.49 7.90 -10.71
CA PRO A 12 -25.68 7.97 -11.55
C PRO A 12 -25.88 6.74 -12.45
N ASP A 13 -24.80 6.18 -12.99
CA ASP A 13 -24.80 5.00 -13.87
C ASP A 13 -24.12 3.78 -13.24
N GLY A 14 -23.84 3.82 -11.92
CA GLY A 14 -23.18 2.76 -11.19
C GLY A 14 -21.87 2.32 -11.85
N TYR A 15 -21.77 1.06 -12.21
CA TYR A 15 -20.58 0.48 -12.88
C TYR A 15 -20.32 1.05 -14.29
N TYR A 16 -21.29 1.68 -14.93
CA TYR A 16 -21.15 2.29 -16.25
C TYR A 16 -20.81 3.78 -16.18
N TYR A 17 -20.64 4.32 -14.98
CA TYR A 17 -20.31 5.72 -14.79
C TYR A 17 -18.98 6.07 -15.45
N ASN A 18 -18.96 7.15 -16.24
CA ASN A 18 -17.75 7.65 -16.86
C ASN A 18 -16.93 8.45 -15.85
N VAL A 19 -15.83 7.88 -15.38
CA VAL A 19 -14.92 8.44 -14.38
C VAL A 19 -14.03 9.58 -14.91
N GLY A 20 -14.11 9.88 -16.21
CA GLY A 20 -13.30 10.90 -16.88
C GLY A 20 -11.86 10.47 -17.14
N ASP A 21 -11.10 11.34 -17.80
CA ASP A 21 -9.70 11.06 -18.13
C ASP A 21 -8.85 10.91 -16.87
N GLY A 22 -8.14 9.78 -16.79
CA GLY A 22 -7.34 9.45 -15.60
C GLY A 22 -8.14 9.34 -14.29
N GLY A 23 -9.48 9.17 -14.39
CA GLY A 23 -10.37 9.10 -13.22
C GLY A 23 -10.50 10.43 -12.48
N ASN A 24 -10.44 11.57 -13.16
CA ASN A 24 -10.43 12.91 -12.56
C ASN A 24 -11.71 13.23 -11.74
N LYS A 25 -12.79 12.48 -11.94
CA LYS A 25 -14.04 12.60 -11.16
C LYS A 25 -14.05 11.77 -9.88
N LEU A 26 -12.97 11.04 -9.58
CA LEU A 26 -12.83 10.23 -8.38
C LEU A 26 -11.84 10.85 -7.40
N SER A 27 -12.08 10.66 -6.10
CA SER A 27 -11.10 11.01 -5.06
C SER A 27 -9.84 10.14 -5.16
N GLY A 28 -8.73 10.56 -4.54
CA GLY A 28 -7.49 9.78 -4.51
C GLY A 28 -7.69 8.38 -3.93
N GLY A 29 -8.42 8.24 -2.83
CA GLY A 29 -8.73 6.95 -2.22
C GLY A 29 -9.64 6.07 -3.08
N GLN A 30 -10.60 6.65 -3.78
CA GLN A 30 -11.46 5.94 -4.73
C GLN A 30 -10.64 5.40 -5.91
N LYS A 31 -9.73 6.20 -6.47
CA LYS A 31 -8.81 5.77 -7.54
C LYS A 31 -7.94 4.59 -7.08
N GLN A 32 -7.37 4.67 -5.88
CA GLN A 32 -6.54 3.59 -5.33
C GLN A 32 -7.34 2.30 -5.13
N ARG A 33 -8.55 2.38 -4.55
CA ARG A 33 -9.42 1.22 -4.37
C ARG A 33 -9.84 0.59 -5.70
N LEU A 34 -10.06 1.40 -6.74
CA LEU A 34 -10.35 0.89 -8.09
C LEU A 34 -9.13 0.19 -8.70
N ALA A 35 -7.92 0.74 -8.52
CA ALA A 35 -6.68 0.09 -8.97
C ALA A 35 -6.45 -1.26 -8.25
N ILE A 36 -6.73 -1.32 -6.94
CA ILE A 36 -6.68 -2.57 -6.16
C ILE A 36 -7.72 -3.57 -6.67
N ALA A 37 -8.94 -3.14 -6.96
CA ALA A 37 -9.98 -4.01 -7.54
C ALA A 37 -9.53 -4.62 -8.87
N ARG A 38 -8.88 -3.84 -9.73
CA ARG A 38 -8.31 -4.33 -11.00
C ARG A 38 -7.21 -5.36 -10.78
N ALA A 39 -6.33 -5.13 -9.79
CA ALA A 39 -5.27 -6.08 -9.44
C ALA A 39 -5.85 -7.39 -8.88
N LEU A 40 -6.86 -7.31 -8.00
CA LEU A 40 -7.59 -8.47 -7.48
C LEU A 40 -8.23 -9.30 -8.61
N TYR A 41 -8.86 -8.63 -9.57
CA TYR A 41 -9.48 -9.30 -10.72
C TYR A 41 -8.46 -10.03 -11.59
N LYS A 42 -7.29 -9.41 -11.84
CA LYS A 42 -6.20 -10.04 -12.61
C LYS A 42 -5.54 -11.20 -11.88
N ASN A 43 -5.64 -11.24 -10.56
CA ASN A 43 -5.11 -12.30 -9.69
C ASN A 43 -3.65 -12.72 -9.99
N PRO A 44 -2.70 -11.79 -10.05
CA PRO A 44 -1.30 -12.13 -10.35
C PRO A 44 -0.64 -12.83 -9.17
N PRO A 45 0.31 -13.77 -9.40
CA PRO A 45 1.04 -14.44 -8.33
C PRO A 45 2.08 -13.54 -7.64
N ILE A 46 2.54 -12.50 -8.33
CA ILE A 46 3.52 -11.53 -7.83
C ILE A 46 2.93 -10.13 -7.93
N LEU A 47 3.03 -9.37 -6.85
CA LEU A 47 2.59 -7.99 -6.76
C LEU A 47 3.79 -7.07 -6.50
N ILE A 48 3.79 -5.93 -7.18
CA ILE A 48 4.67 -4.81 -6.86
C ILE A 48 3.79 -3.65 -6.46
N LEU A 49 3.92 -3.20 -5.22
CA LEU A 49 3.13 -2.12 -4.64
C LEU A 49 4.06 -0.96 -4.29
N ASP A 50 3.76 0.20 -4.84
CA ASP A 50 4.37 1.45 -4.41
C ASP A 50 3.34 2.21 -3.55
N GLU A 51 3.61 2.29 -2.25
CA GLU A 51 2.77 3.03 -1.29
C GLU A 51 2.96 4.54 -1.42
N ALA A 52 2.95 5.10 -2.63
CA ALA A 52 2.92 6.55 -2.81
C ALA A 52 1.64 7.10 -2.18
N THR A 53 1.78 7.74 -1.05
CA THR A 53 0.67 8.34 -0.29
C THR A 53 0.30 9.68 -0.90
N SER A 54 -0.77 9.71 -1.71
CA SER A 54 -1.57 10.92 -1.80
C SER A 54 -2.16 11.20 -0.40
N ALA A 55 -2.23 12.47 0.00
CA ALA A 55 -2.88 12.85 1.26
C ALA A 55 -4.34 12.39 1.22
N LEU A 56 -4.64 11.28 1.90
CA LEU A 56 -5.98 10.75 2.07
C LEU A 56 -6.51 11.18 3.45
N ASP A 57 -7.83 11.38 3.54
CA ASP A 57 -8.48 11.46 4.84
C ASP A 57 -8.35 10.10 5.57
N THR A 58 -8.39 10.13 6.89
CA THR A 58 -8.15 8.94 7.75
C THR A 58 -9.07 7.76 7.40
N GLN A 59 -10.34 8.02 7.09
CA GLN A 59 -11.28 6.95 6.75
C GLN A 59 -10.94 6.30 5.41
N SER A 60 -10.68 7.09 4.38
CA SER A 60 -10.26 6.58 3.06
C SER A 60 -8.95 5.79 3.15
N GLU A 61 -8.03 6.25 4.00
CA GLU A 61 -6.77 5.59 4.26
C GLU A 61 -6.95 4.18 4.84
N MET A 62 -7.82 4.03 5.85
CA MET A 62 -8.12 2.72 6.47
C MET A 62 -8.71 1.74 5.44
N LEU A 63 -9.66 2.19 4.61
CA LEU A 63 -10.28 1.36 3.58
C LEU A 63 -9.30 0.91 2.51
N VAL A 64 -8.39 1.79 2.10
CA VAL A 64 -7.31 1.47 1.15
C VAL A 64 -6.33 0.46 1.76
N GLN A 65 -5.91 0.66 3.01
CA GLN A 65 -5.01 -0.27 3.69
C GLN A 65 -5.62 -1.67 3.85
N GLU A 66 -6.88 -1.76 4.25
CA GLU A 66 -7.60 -3.04 4.33
C GLU A 66 -7.62 -3.75 2.98
N ALA A 67 -7.91 -3.01 1.89
CA ALA A 67 -7.93 -3.55 0.55
C ALA A 67 -6.53 -4.03 0.08
N ILE A 68 -5.47 -3.31 0.43
CA ILE A 68 -4.08 -3.69 0.15
C ILE A 68 -3.73 -4.99 0.88
N TYR A 69 -4.03 -5.11 2.17
CA TYR A 69 -3.77 -6.36 2.92
C TYR A 69 -4.48 -7.56 2.30
N LYS A 70 -5.76 -7.41 1.94
CA LYS A 70 -6.50 -8.47 1.23
C LYS A 70 -5.89 -8.82 -0.12
N LEU A 71 -5.38 -7.81 -0.86
CA LEU A 71 -4.69 -8.04 -2.12
C LEU A 71 -3.39 -8.83 -1.93
N MET A 72 -2.66 -8.63 -0.83
CA MET A 72 -1.38 -9.29 -0.55
C MET A 72 -1.54 -10.75 -0.06
N GLU A 73 -2.71 -11.12 0.46
CA GLU A 73 -2.96 -12.47 0.98
C GLU A 73 -2.66 -13.56 -0.07
N ASN A 74 -1.90 -14.58 0.33
CA ASN A 74 -1.50 -15.72 -0.49
C ASN A 74 -0.73 -15.36 -1.78
N ARG A 75 0.02 -14.24 -1.77
CA ARG A 75 0.84 -13.79 -2.91
C ARG A 75 2.22 -13.34 -2.46
N THR A 76 3.17 -13.46 -3.37
CA THR A 76 4.47 -12.80 -3.19
C THR A 76 4.32 -11.32 -3.48
N SER A 77 4.56 -10.48 -2.48
CA SER A 77 4.41 -9.03 -2.59
C SER A 77 5.72 -8.30 -2.34
N LEU A 78 6.14 -7.48 -3.29
CA LEU A 78 7.22 -6.51 -3.13
C LEU A 78 6.60 -5.14 -2.88
N VAL A 79 6.84 -4.58 -1.70
CA VAL A 79 6.23 -3.32 -1.29
C VAL A 79 7.30 -2.26 -1.07
N ILE A 80 7.19 -1.14 -1.78
CA ILE A 80 7.95 0.07 -1.48
C ILE A 80 7.15 0.80 -0.40
N ALA A 81 7.50 0.55 0.86
CA ALA A 81 6.71 0.97 1.99
C ALA A 81 7.17 2.32 2.54
N HIS A 82 6.20 3.19 2.79
CA HIS A 82 6.38 4.47 3.46
C HIS A 82 5.78 4.50 4.87
N ARG A 83 5.10 3.42 5.27
CA ARG A 83 4.45 3.30 6.58
C ARG A 83 5.08 2.22 7.42
N LEU A 84 5.41 2.58 8.64
CA LEU A 84 6.01 1.67 9.59
C LEU A 84 5.12 0.44 9.87
N SER A 85 3.79 0.61 9.86
CA SER A 85 2.83 -0.49 10.07
C SER A 85 2.91 -1.57 8.99
N THR A 86 3.17 -1.20 7.74
CA THR A 86 3.38 -2.13 6.62
C THR A 86 4.74 -2.81 6.76
N ILE A 87 5.79 -2.04 7.07
CA ILE A 87 7.16 -2.54 7.19
C ILE A 87 7.26 -3.60 8.28
N LYS A 88 6.67 -3.35 9.47
CA LYS A 88 6.72 -4.28 10.62
C LYS A 88 6.10 -5.65 10.35
N LYS A 89 5.16 -5.73 9.41
CA LYS A 89 4.46 -6.98 9.05
C LYS A 89 5.13 -7.76 7.92
N ALA A 90 6.17 -7.21 7.31
CA ALA A 90 6.87 -7.87 6.22
C ALA A 90 7.66 -9.08 6.70
N ASP A 91 7.62 -10.18 5.95
CA ASP A 91 8.42 -11.38 6.22
C ASP A 91 9.92 -11.10 6.04
N LYS A 92 10.24 -10.18 5.15
CA LYS A 92 11.61 -9.73 4.88
C LYS A 92 11.64 -8.27 4.52
N ILE A 93 12.52 -7.52 5.16
CA ILE A 93 12.79 -6.11 4.89
C ILE A 93 14.14 -6.01 4.21
N ILE A 94 14.22 -5.17 3.18
CA ILE A 94 15.47 -4.84 2.48
C ILE A 94 15.67 -3.33 2.62
N VAL A 95 16.79 -2.92 3.21
CA VAL A 95 17.17 -1.52 3.34
C VAL A 95 18.18 -1.18 2.26
N ILE A 96 17.84 -0.21 1.42
CA ILE A 96 18.70 0.25 0.32
C ILE A 96 19.33 1.59 0.72
N GLN A 97 20.63 1.69 0.60
CA GLN A 97 21.38 2.93 0.80
C GLN A 97 22.43 3.09 -0.30
N ALA A 98 22.51 4.25 -0.89
CA ALA A 98 23.45 4.56 -1.97
C ALA A 98 23.46 3.51 -3.12
N GLY A 99 22.28 3.01 -3.49
CA GLY A 99 22.10 2.03 -4.56
C GLY A 99 22.49 0.59 -4.24
N THR A 100 22.82 0.30 -2.97
CA THR A 100 23.20 -1.04 -2.51
C THR A 100 22.31 -1.50 -1.35
N ILE A 101 22.24 -2.82 -1.14
CA ILE A 101 21.56 -3.40 0.02
C ILE A 101 22.47 -3.18 1.24
N ALA A 102 22.04 -2.29 2.15
CA ALA A 102 22.74 -2.00 3.39
C ALA A 102 22.41 -3.03 4.46
N GLU A 103 21.14 -3.42 4.59
CA GLU A 103 20.66 -4.38 5.59
C GLU A 103 19.50 -5.19 5.02
N GLN A 104 19.31 -6.40 5.54
CA GLN A 104 18.16 -7.22 5.24
C GLN A 104 17.82 -8.14 6.42
N GLY A 105 16.54 -8.38 6.64
CA GLY A 105 16.05 -9.25 7.72
C GLY A 105 14.61 -8.95 8.09
N THR A 106 14.15 -9.49 9.20
CA THR A 106 12.86 -9.17 9.81
C THR A 106 12.94 -7.85 10.59
N HIS A 107 11.80 -7.29 10.99
CA HIS A 107 11.74 -6.10 11.83
C HIS A 107 12.59 -6.26 13.11
N ASP A 108 12.41 -7.36 13.81
CA ASP A 108 13.07 -7.60 15.10
C ASP A 108 14.58 -7.77 14.94
N GLU A 109 15.04 -8.51 13.94
CA GLU A 109 16.46 -8.68 13.63
C GLU A 109 17.13 -7.33 13.33
N LEU A 110 16.51 -6.51 12.49
CA LEU A 110 17.06 -5.21 12.09
C LEU A 110 17.02 -4.18 13.23
N MET A 111 16.03 -4.25 14.12
CA MET A 111 16.00 -3.42 15.33
C MET A 111 17.13 -3.80 16.31
N GLN A 112 17.44 -5.08 16.45
CA GLN A 112 18.54 -5.59 17.29
C GLN A 112 19.91 -5.25 16.69
N ALA A 113 20.05 -5.28 15.37
CA ALA A 113 21.31 -4.95 14.69
C ALA A 113 21.75 -3.48 14.91
N ASN A 114 20.83 -2.61 15.34
CA ASN A 114 21.11 -1.20 15.67
C ASN A 114 21.78 -0.41 14.53
N GLY A 115 21.40 -0.73 13.29
CA GLY A 115 21.94 -0.14 12.07
C GLY A 115 21.12 1.00 11.48
N VAL A 116 21.13 1.07 10.14
CA VAL A 116 20.41 2.09 9.36
C VAL A 116 18.89 1.97 9.56
N TYR A 117 18.37 0.75 9.54
CA TYR A 117 16.94 0.49 9.71
C TYR A 117 16.40 1.06 11.03
N ARG A 118 17.07 0.78 12.14
CA ARG A 118 16.64 1.27 13.45
C ARG A 118 16.60 2.79 13.50
N LYS A 119 17.61 3.47 12.95
CA LYS A 119 17.62 4.94 12.86
C LYS A 119 16.43 5.48 12.09
N LEU A 120 16.08 4.85 10.96
CA LEU A 120 14.90 5.24 10.17
C LEU A 120 13.59 5.05 10.94
N VAL A 121 13.44 3.96 11.67
CA VAL A 121 12.26 3.70 12.52
C VAL A 121 12.15 4.72 13.64
N GLU A 122 13.25 5.03 14.32
CA GLU A 122 13.28 6.03 15.39
C GLU A 122 12.90 7.41 14.86
N MET A 123 13.41 7.82 13.69
CA MET A 123 13.06 9.10 13.06
C MET A 123 11.56 9.19 12.71
N GLN A 124 10.92 8.11 12.27
CA GLN A 124 9.49 8.10 11.96
C GLN A 124 8.59 8.14 13.20
N ASN A 125 9.05 7.66 14.35
CA ASN A 125 8.31 7.72 15.62
C ASN A 125 8.31 9.13 16.24
N PHE A 126 9.15 10.03 15.81
CA PHE A 126 9.22 11.42 16.27
C PHE A 126 8.52 12.42 15.33
N SER A 127 7.91 11.95 14.25
CA SER A 127 7.10 12.73 13.28
C SER A 127 5.63 12.47 13.46
#